data_ab51adc16c4efef8f50bb0bbb1bb541b
#
_entry.id   ab51adc16c4efef8f50bb0bbb1bb541b
#
_cell.length_a   1.000
_cell.length_b   1.000
_cell.length_c   1.000
_cell.angle_alpha   90.00
_cell.angle_beta   90.00
_cell.angle_gamma   90.00
#
_symmetry.space_group_name_H-M   'P 1'
#
loop_
_entity.id
_entity.type
_entity.pdbx_description
1 polymer ?
#
loop_
_entity_poly.entity_id
_entity_poly.type
_entity_poly.pdbx_seq_one_letter_code
_entity_poly.pdbx_strand_id
1 'polypeptide(L)' 'MKPGFIYIITNKNKTTLYIGVTSNLPKRILEHKEKKYQNSFSGRYNLDILVYYAPFQWIGDAIGREKQLK' A
#
# COMPACT_ATOMS: atom_id res chain seq x y z
N MET A 1 -10.60 -17.67 6.31
CA MET A 1 -10.54 -16.21 6.10
C MET A 1 -9.23 -15.83 5.42
N LYS A 2 -9.27 -14.86 4.55
CA LYS A 2 -8.11 -14.44 3.80
C LYS A 2 -7.32 -13.40 4.60
N PRO A 3 -6.00 -13.57 4.75
CA PRO A 3 -5.20 -12.56 5.44
C PRO A 3 -5.03 -11.31 4.57
N GLY A 4 -4.66 -10.22 5.23
CA GLY A 4 -4.42 -8.98 4.53
C GLY A 4 -3.33 -8.17 5.22
N PHE A 5 -2.84 -7.16 4.50
CA PHE A 5 -1.82 -6.25 5.00
C PHE A 5 -2.27 -4.83 4.74
N ILE A 6 -2.09 -3.97 5.74
CA ILE A 6 -2.14 -2.55 5.51
C ILE A 6 -0.71 -2.09 5.29
N TYR A 7 -0.50 -1.16 4.36
CA TYR A 7 0.84 -0.67 4.06
C TYR A 7 0.81 0.81 3.75
N ILE A 8 1.94 1.46 4.00
CA ILE A 8 2.11 2.88 3.68
C ILE A 8 3.37 3.00 2.83
N ILE A 9 3.23 3.63 1.67
CA ILE A 9 4.35 3.89 0.76
C ILE A 9 4.49 5.38 0.54
N THR A 10 5.70 5.78 0.15
CA THR A 10 6.00 7.19 -0.08
C THR A 10 6.90 7.32 -1.29
N ASN A 11 7.08 8.55 -1.75
CA ASN A 11 8.02 8.86 -2.82
C ASN A 11 9.41 9.15 -2.25
N LYS A 12 10.39 9.31 -3.15
CA LYS A 12 11.78 9.53 -2.76
C LYS A 12 11.95 10.74 -1.83
N ASN A 13 11.19 11.79 -2.06
CA ASN A 13 11.29 13.02 -1.29
C ASN A 13 10.41 13.01 -0.04
N LYS A 14 9.64 11.94 0.18
CA LYS A 14 8.74 11.77 1.33
C LYS A 14 7.72 12.90 1.43
N THR A 15 7.28 13.41 0.29
CA THR A 15 6.30 14.50 0.25
C THR A 15 4.87 14.00 0.12
N THR A 16 4.68 12.75 -0.29
CA THR A 16 3.36 12.18 -0.53
C THR A 16 3.30 10.78 0.08
N LEU A 17 2.21 10.48 0.79
CA LEU A 17 1.98 9.17 1.37
C LEU A 17 0.76 8.53 0.73
N TYR A 18 0.79 7.20 0.61
CA TYR A 18 -0.34 6.42 0.16
C TYR A 18 -0.55 5.26 1.11
N ILE A 19 -1.79 5.08 1.56
CA ILE A 19 -2.18 4.00 2.46
C ILE A 19 -3.04 3.03 1.66
N GLY A 20 -2.64 1.76 1.64
CA GLY A 20 -3.35 0.73 0.90
C GLY A 20 -3.51 -0.57 1.67
N VAL A 21 -4.31 -1.46 1.12
CA VAL A 21 -4.54 -2.80 1.66
C VAL A 21 -4.31 -3.81 0.54
N THR A 22 -3.65 -4.92 0.88
CA THR A 22 -3.42 -6.00 -0.09
C THR A 22 -3.40 -7.34 0.62
N SER A 23 -3.74 -8.39 -0.10
CA SER A 23 -3.58 -9.76 0.40
C SER A 23 -2.20 -10.33 0.09
N ASN A 24 -1.40 -9.66 -0.73
CA ASN A 24 -0.06 -10.10 -1.11
C ASN A 24 0.87 -8.89 -1.16
N LEU A 25 1.51 -8.60 -0.04
CA LEU A 25 2.32 -7.39 0.10
C LEU A 25 3.53 -7.38 -0.84
N PRO A 26 4.34 -8.47 -0.95
CA PRO A 26 5.49 -8.43 -1.86
C PRO A 26 5.09 -8.13 -3.30
N LYS A 27 4.02 -8.77 -3.78
CA LYS A 27 3.54 -8.55 -5.14
C LYS A 27 3.08 -7.12 -5.34
N ARG A 28 2.36 -6.57 -4.36
CA ARG A 28 1.84 -5.21 -4.46
C ARG A 28 2.96 -4.17 -4.49
N ILE A 29 3.98 -4.36 -3.66
CA ILE A 29 5.12 -3.46 -3.64
C ILE A 29 5.87 -3.51 -4.98
N LEU A 30 6.03 -4.71 -5.54
CA LEU A 30 6.66 -4.87 -6.85
C LEU A 30 5.87 -4.15 -7.94
N GLU A 31 4.55 -4.25 -7.91
CA GLU A 31 3.70 -3.55 -8.86
C GLU A 31 3.87 -2.03 -8.78
N HIS A 32 4.00 -1.50 -7.58
CA HIS A 32 4.24 -0.06 -7.41
C HIS A 32 5.61 0.34 -7.96
N LYS A 33 6.64 -0.47 -7.70
CA LYS A 33 7.99 -0.18 -8.19
C LYS A 33 8.07 -0.24 -9.71
N GLU A 34 7.35 -1.17 -10.31
CA GLU A 34 7.32 -1.31 -11.76
C GLU A 34 6.41 -0.29 -12.43
N LYS A 35 5.71 0.53 -11.63
CA LYS A 35 4.77 1.54 -12.13
C LYS A 35 3.71 0.92 -13.03
N LYS A 36 3.24 -0.27 -12.63
CA LYS A 36 2.25 -1.02 -13.40
C LYS A 36 0.97 -0.22 -13.64
N TYR A 37 0.63 0.66 -12.72
CA TYR A 37 -0.55 1.51 -12.78
C TYR A 37 -0.14 2.96 -12.90
N GLN A 38 0.47 3.32 -14.04
CA GLN A 38 1.02 4.66 -14.24
C GLN A 38 -0.03 5.77 -14.11
N ASN A 39 -1.28 5.46 -14.46
CA ASN A 39 -2.36 6.43 -14.36
C ASN A 39 -3.01 6.47 -12.98
N SER A 40 -2.56 5.61 -12.06
CA SER A 40 -3.04 5.62 -10.69
C SER A 40 -2.31 6.67 -9.87
N PHE A 41 -2.84 6.93 -8.67
CA PHE A 41 -2.21 7.89 -7.76
C PHE A 41 -0.75 7.52 -7.47
N SER A 42 -0.48 6.24 -7.15
CA SER A 42 0.87 5.82 -6.78
C SER A 42 1.84 5.92 -7.96
N GLY A 43 1.38 5.61 -9.17
CA GLY A 43 2.21 5.72 -10.36
C GLY A 43 2.58 7.15 -10.69
N ARG A 44 1.64 8.07 -10.52
CA ARG A 44 1.87 9.49 -10.84
C ARG A 44 2.90 10.13 -9.92
N TYR A 45 2.96 9.70 -8.66
CA TYR A 45 3.84 10.29 -7.67
C TYR A 45 5.06 9.44 -7.36
N ASN A 46 5.27 8.35 -8.10
CA ASN A 46 6.41 7.43 -7.90
C ASN A 46 6.47 6.90 -6.47
N LEU A 47 5.34 6.46 -5.95
CA LEU A 47 5.23 5.94 -4.58
C LEU A 47 5.70 4.49 -4.57
N ASP A 48 6.98 4.27 -4.33
CA ASP A 48 7.57 2.95 -4.38
C ASP A 48 8.41 2.60 -3.15
N ILE A 49 8.41 3.45 -2.13
CA ILE A 49 9.17 3.20 -0.91
C ILE A 49 8.22 2.80 0.20
N LEU A 50 8.36 1.56 0.69
CA LEU A 50 7.55 1.06 1.80
C LEU A 50 8.11 1.60 3.11
N VAL A 51 7.29 2.34 3.86
CA VAL A 51 7.70 2.91 5.14
C VAL A 51 7.03 2.24 6.33
N TYR A 52 5.93 1.52 6.11
CA TYR A 52 5.21 0.85 7.18
C TYR A 52 4.31 -0.23 6.62
N TYR A 53 4.16 -1.34 7.35
CA TYR A 53 3.13 -2.33 7.06
C TYR A 53 2.71 -3.02 8.34
N ALA A 54 1.49 -3.56 8.34
CA ALA A 54 0.97 -4.34 9.46
C ALA A 54 0.14 -5.50 8.92
N PRO A 55 0.41 -6.73 9.36
CA PRO A 55 -0.36 -7.88 8.93
C PRO A 55 -1.65 -8.02 9.74
N PHE A 56 -2.68 -8.57 9.10
CA PHE A 56 -3.94 -8.93 9.75
C PHE A 56 -4.32 -10.33 9.31
N GLN A 57 -4.91 -11.10 10.22
CA GLN A 57 -5.35 -12.45 9.91
C GLN A 57 -6.53 -12.46 8.92
N TRP A 58 -7.30 -11.39 8.90
CA TRP A 58 -8.43 -11.21 8.01
C TRP A 58 -8.34 -9.87 7.31
N ILE A 59 -8.44 -9.92 5.96
CA ILE A 59 -8.32 -8.71 5.14
C ILE A 59 -9.41 -7.66 5.48
N GLY A 60 -10.57 -8.10 5.95
CA GLY A 60 -11.62 -7.18 6.36
C GLY A 60 -11.19 -6.26 7.49
N ASP A 61 -10.38 -6.77 8.43
CA ASP A 61 -9.85 -5.95 9.52
C ASP A 61 -8.84 -4.94 8.99
N ALA A 62 -8.03 -5.34 8.01
CA ALA A 62 -7.08 -4.41 7.40
C ALA A 62 -7.80 -3.27 6.68
N ILE A 63 -8.90 -3.57 5.98
CA ILE A 63 -9.70 -2.56 5.30
C ILE A 63 -10.30 -1.60 6.31
N GLY A 64 -10.82 -2.12 7.43
CA GLY A 64 -11.36 -1.27 8.49
C GLY A 64 -10.29 -0.34 9.06
N ARG A 65 -9.09 -0.85 9.30
CA ARG A 65 -8.00 -0.04 9.82
C ARG A 65 -7.57 1.04 8.84
N GLU A 66 -7.52 0.70 7.56
CA GLU A 66 -7.17 1.67 6.52
C GLU A 66 -8.14 2.86 6.54
N LYS A 67 -9.43 2.60 6.68
CA LYS A 67 -10.43 3.65 6.74
C LYS A 67 -10.25 4.55 7.96
N GLN A 68 -9.81 3.98 9.08
CA GLN A 68 -9.53 4.77 10.28
C GLN A 68 -8.33 5.70 10.10
N LEU A 69 -7.34 5.27 9.30
CA LEU A 69 -6.12 6.03 9.09
C LEU A 69 -6.30 7.13 8.05
N LYS A 70 -7.29 6.99 7.21
CA LYS A 70 -7.62 8.02 6.24
C LYS A 70 -8.61 8.99 6.83
#